data_0013f0533d2f8b4f29a209a713312ebd
#
_entry.id   0013f0533d2f8b4f29a209a713312ebd
#
_cell.length_a   1.000
_cell.length_b   1.000
_cell.length_c   1.000
_cell.angle_alpha   90.00
_cell.angle_beta   90.00
_cell.angle_gamma   90.00
#
_symmetry.space_group_name_H-M   'P 1'
#
loop_
_entity.id
_entity.type
_entity.pdbx_description
1 polymer ?
#
loop_
_entity_poly.entity_id
_entity_poly.type
_entity_poly.pdbx_seq_one_letter_code
_entity_poly.pdbx_strand_id
1 'polypeptide(L)'
;MPARKKAKPKRRKAPARKPAARRKAAKKPAKRAPVRRAAPRARKPAARPAPKPATVSPASMAPPGERIGVVTHYYSHLAVAVVKLENARLRVGDTIHIRGHTSDFKQRVDSLQVNHAAVQEVGPGDDFGLKVREHAREHDVVYKVS
;
A
#
# COMPACT_ATOMS: atom_id res chain seq x y z
N MET A 1 12.21 3.84 -67.47
CA MET A 1 11.82 3.48 -66.07
C MET A 1 13.06 3.01 -65.34
N PRO A 2 13.78 3.84 -64.55
CA PRO A 2 14.93 3.38 -63.78
C PRO A 2 14.52 2.94 -62.37
N ALA A 3 14.99 1.75 -62.04
CA ALA A 3 14.78 1.09 -60.74
C ALA A 3 15.52 1.79 -59.61
N ARG A 4 14.78 2.16 -58.56
CA ARG A 4 15.34 2.72 -57.32
C ARG A 4 15.93 1.59 -56.44
N LYS A 5 17.24 1.66 -56.25
CA LYS A 5 18.01 0.81 -55.33
C LYS A 5 17.66 1.14 -53.90
N LYS A 6 17.16 0.16 -53.13
CA LYS A 6 16.94 0.23 -51.70
C LYS A 6 18.27 0.18 -50.93
N ALA A 7 18.59 1.24 -50.23
CA ALA A 7 19.75 1.31 -49.32
C ALA A 7 19.43 0.57 -48.03
N LYS A 8 20.32 -0.35 -47.64
CA LYS A 8 20.28 -1.06 -46.36
C LYS A 8 20.81 -0.15 -45.24
N PRO A 9 20.15 -0.06 -44.07
CA PRO A 9 20.69 0.67 -42.92
C PRO A 9 21.85 -0.11 -42.27
N LYS A 10 22.98 0.57 -42.12
CA LYS A 10 24.16 0.07 -41.38
C LYS A 10 23.83 -0.13 -39.92
N ARG A 11 23.98 -1.37 -39.43
CA ARG A 11 24.02 -1.74 -37.99
C ARG A 11 25.17 -1.00 -37.31
N ARG A 12 24.88 -0.09 -36.40
CA ARG A 12 25.86 0.48 -35.47
C ARG A 12 26.10 -0.52 -34.35
N LYS A 13 27.35 -1.02 -34.28
CA LYS A 13 27.84 -1.84 -33.17
C LYS A 13 27.90 -0.99 -31.91
N ALA A 14 27.25 -1.45 -30.84
CA ALA A 14 27.39 -0.88 -29.50
C ALA A 14 28.76 -1.25 -28.90
N PRO A 15 29.42 -0.32 -28.22
CA PRO A 15 30.70 -0.64 -27.53
C PRO A 15 30.47 -1.44 -26.27
N ALA A 16 31.21 -2.51 -26.17
CA ALA A 16 31.31 -3.35 -24.98
C ALA A 16 31.84 -2.54 -23.79
N ARG A 17 31.08 -2.47 -22.69
CA ARG A 17 31.55 -1.95 -21.43
C ARG A 17 32.24 -3.08 -20.63
N LYS A 18 33.50 -2.88 -20.37
CA LYS A 18 34.38 -3.72 -19.54
C LYS A 18 33.89 -3.73 -18.08
N PRO A 19 33.99 -4.87 -17.37
CA PRO A 19 33.73 -4.91 -15.94
C PRO A 19 34.92 -4.38 -15.18
N ALA A 20 34.71 -3.38 -14.34
CA ALA A 20 35.74 -2.86 -13.43
C ALA A 20 35.70 -3.63 -12.12
N ALA A 21 36.79 -4.35 -11.91
CA ALA A 21 37.56 -4.60 -10.70
C ALA A 21 36.87 -4.45 -9.31
N ARG A 22 36.62 -5.56 -8.73
CA ARG A 22 37.03 -6.11 -7.46
C ARG A 22 37.93 -5.19 -6.62
N ARG A 23 37.38 -4.60 -5.57
CA ARG A 23 38.21 -4.16 -4.43
C ARG A 23 37.84 -4.97 -3.19
N LYS A 24 38.80 -5.82 -2.81
CA LYS A 24 38.93 -6.42 -1.49
C LYS A 24 39.47 -5.36 -0.52
N ALA A 25 38.88 -5.22 0.62
CA ALA A 25 39.52 -4.71 1.83
C ALA A 25 38.83 -5.42 3.00
N ALA A 26 39.46 -6.43 3.57
CA ALA A 26 40.40 -6.40 4.69
C ALA A 26 39.70 -6.05 6.01
N LYS A 27 39.32 -7.08 6.70
CA LYS A 27 39.76 -7.58 8.01
C LYS A 27 40.34 -6.53 8.95
N LYS A 28 39.68 -6.36 10.11
CA LYS A 28 40.40 -6.53 11.39
C LYS A 28 39.43 -6.74 12.56
N PRO A 29 39.71 -7.70 13.43
CA PRO A 29 38.99 -7.94 14.66
C PRO A 29 39.58 -7.18 15.82
N ALA A 30 38.77 -6.60 16.66
CA ALA A 30 39.22 -6.14 17.96
C ALA A 30 38.54 -6.98 19.05
N LYS A 31 39.38 -7.82 19.63
CA LYS A 31 39.16 -8.47 20.93
C LYS A 31 39.08 -7.40 22.04
N ARG A 32 38.17 -7.56 22.96
CA ARG A 32 38.46 -7.81 24.38
C ARG A 32 37.20 -7.81 25.22
N ALA A 33 37.00 -8.92 25.84
CA ALA A 33 36.21 -9.15 27.02
C ALA A 33 36.97 -8.69 28.30
N PRO A 34 36.50 -9.02 29.48
CA PRO A 34 35.23 -8.83 30.17
C PRO A 34 35.46 -8.06 31.48
N VAL A 35 34.49 -7.38 31.98
CA VAL A 35 34.52 -6.97 33.39
C VAL A 35 33.28 -7.49 34.10
N ARG A 36 33.54 -8.55 34.83
CA ARG A 36 32.67 -8.95 35.94
C ARG A 36 32.67 -7.85 36.99
N ARG A 37 31.55 -7.41 37.41
CA ARG A 37 31.34 -7.02 38.83
C ARG A 37 29.85 -7.03 39.14
N ALA A 38 29.57 -8.01 39.97
CA ALA A 38 28.83 -7.91 41.23
C ALA A 38 27.47 -7.23 41.21
N ALA A 39 26.44 -8.08 41.36
CA ALA A 39 25.14 -7.69 41.84
C ALA A 39 25.21 -7.04 43.22
N PRO A 40 24.27 -6.18 43.54
CA PRO A 40 23.60 -6.31 44.81
C PRO A 40 22.11 -6.61 44.61
N ARG A 41 21.72 -7.63 45.37
CA ARG A 41 20.34 -7.92 45.68
C ARG A 41 19.66 -6.66 46.21
N ALA A 42 18.60 -6.24 45.57
CA ALA A 42 17.65 -5.34 46.19
C ALA A 42 16.24 -5.71 45.75
N ARG A 43 15.55 -6.31 46.66
CA ARG A 43 14.13 -6.16 47.05
C ARG A 43 13.13 -6.11 45.87
N LYS A 44 12.38 -7.20 45.78
CA LYS A 44 11.04 -7.21 45.17
C LYS A 44 10.21 -6.09 45.80
N PRO A 45 9.71 -5.15 44.98
CA PRO A 45 8.49 -4.46 45.38
C PRO A 45 7.32 -5.36 44.97
N ALA A 46 6.38 -5.43 45.85
CA ALA A 46 5.14 -6.17 45.77
C ALA A 46 4.48 -5.99 44.40
N ALA A 47 4.03 -7.10 43.86
CA ALA A 47 3.14 -7.16 42.73
C ALA A 47 1.92 -6.24 42.97
N ARG A 48 1.94 -5.07 42.35
CA ARG A 48 0.69 -4.42 42.01
C ARG A 48 0.00 -5.36 41.00
N PRO A 49 -1.25 -5.73 41.22
CA PRO A 49 -1.99 -6.45 40.23
C PRO A 49 -1.98 -5.57 38.98
N ALA A 50 -1.34 -6.06 37.93
CA ALA A 50 -1.44 -5.46 36.61
C ALA A 50 -2.94 -5.26 36.34
N PRO A 51 -3.36 -4.09 35.92
CA PRO A 51 -4.69 -3.96 35.38
C PRO A 51 -4.76 -4.99 34.27
N LYS A 52 -5.67 -5.93 34.41
CA LYS A 52 -6.02 -6.85 33.30
C LYS A 52 -6.13 -5.98 32.06
N PRO A 53 -5.48 -6.34 30.96
CA PRO A 53 -5.78 -5.65 29.71
C PRO A 53 -7.30 -5.79 29.60
N ALA A 54 -7.98 -4.69 29.78
CA ALA A 54 -9.35 -4.60 29.38
C ALA A 54 -9.32 -5.07 27.94
N THR A 55 -9.94 -6.19 27.70
CA THR A 55 -10.32 -6.64 26.40
C THR A 55 -11.20 -5.50 25.88
N VAL A 56 -10.56 -4.48 25.35
CA VAL A 56 -11.21 -3.57 24.44
C VAL A 56 -11.49 -4.47 23.25
N SER A 57 -12.65 -5.13 23.36
CA SER A 57 -13.31 -5.64 22.18
C SER A 57 -13.15 -4.54 21.15
N PRO A 58 -12.70 -4.84 19.92
CA PRO A 58 -12.78 -3.88 18.85
C PRO A 58 -14.26 -3.71 18.47
N ALA A 59 -15.06 -3.52 19.52
CA ALA A 59 -16.45 -3.27 19.40
C ALA A 59 -16.59 -1.76 19.29
N SER A 60 -16.91 -1.36 18.11
CA SER A 60 -17.75 -0.21 17.94
C SER A 60 -17.08 1.15 17.97
N MET A 61 -16.13 1.34 17.03
CA MET A 61 -16.40 2.47 16.17
C MET A 61 -16.91 1.86 14.86
N ALA A 62 -18.21 1.60 14.84
CA ALA A 62 -18.90 1.34 13.60
C ALA A 62 -18.53 2.52 12.70
N PRO A 63 -17.86 2.28 11.56
CA PRO A 63 -17.54 3.36 10.67
C PRO A 63 -18.84 4.05 10.30
N PRO A 64 -18.87 5.38 10.23
CA PRO A 64 -20.08 6.10 9.86
C PRO A 64 -20.34 5.84 8.37
N GLY A 65 -21.07 4.79 8.06
CA GLY A 65 -21.38 4.46 6.68
C GLY A 65 -21.69 2.98 6.48
N GLU A 66 -22.30 2.69 5.36
CA GLU A 66 -22.56 1.35 4.88
C GLU A 66 -21.30 0.77 4.23
N ARG A 67 -20.91 -0.44 4.64
CA ARG A 67 -19.84 -1.17 3.96
C ARG A 67 -20.28 -1.51 2.55
N ILE A 68 -19.54 -1.01 1.56
CA ILE A 68 -19.88 -1.19 0.16
C ILE A 68 -18.91 -2.11 -0.58
N GLY A 69 -17.67 -2.22 -0.12
CA GLY A 69 -16.69 -3.04 -0.81
C GLY A 69 -15.32 -3.08 -0.13
N VAL A 70 -14.37 -3.64 -0.84
CA VAL A 70 -12.99 -3.82 -0.39
C VAL A 70 -12.02 -3.41 -1.49
N VAL A 71 -10.92 -2.79 -1.12
CA VAL A 71 -9.81 -2.48 -2.03
C VAL A 71 -9.09 -3.79 -2.39
N THR A 72 -9.08 -4.13 -3.67
CA THR A 72 -8.41 -5.32 -4.20
C THR A 72 -6.99 -5.03 -4.66
N HIS A 73 -6.75 -3.82 -5.16
CA HIS A 73 -5.42 -3.41 -5.62
C HIS A 73 -5.23 -1.90 -5.54
N TYR A 74 -3.97 -1.46 -5.45
CA TYR A 74 -3.62 -0.05 -5.43
C TYR A 74 -2.45 0.27 -6.38
N TYR A 75 -2.69 1.19 -7.31
CA TYR A 75 -1.68 1.70 -8.24
C TYR A 75 -1.11 3.02 -7.75
N SER A 76 0.05 2.97 -7.11
CA SER A 76 0.70 4.12 -6.50
C SER A 76 1.06 5.22 -7.51
N HIS A 77 1.46 4.84 -8.73
CA HIS A 77 1.85 5.79 -9.77
C HIS A 77 0.68 6.64 -10.29
N LEU A 78 -0.53 6.09 -10.23
CA LEU A 78 -1.74 6.74 -10.71
C LEU A 78 -2.59 7.29 -9.57
N ALA A 79 -2.26 6.94 -8.33
CA ALA A 79 -3.08 7.16 -7.15
C ALA A 79 -4.51 6.63 -7.35
N VAL A 80 -4.62 5.40 -7.90
CA VAL A 80 -5.88 4.73 -8.19
C VAL A 80 -6.00 3.47 -7.35
N ALA A 81 -7.06 3.38 -6.59
CA ALA A 81 -7.48 2.17 -5.89
C ALA A 81 -8.49 1.40 -6.74
N VAL A 82 -8.26 0.10 -6.89
CA VAL A 82 -9.26 -0.81 -7.47
C VAL A 82 -10.10 -1.35 -6.32
N VAL A 83 -11.38 -1.13 -6.41
CA VAL A 83 -12.35 -1.53 -5.37
C VAL A 83 -13.33 -2.51 -5.98
N LYS A 84 -13.53 -3.62 -5.30
CA LYS A 84 -14.60 -4.56 -5.60
C LYS A 84 -15.84 -4.19 -4.79
N LEU A 85 -16.92 -3.88 -5.48
CA LEU A 85 -18.19 -3.54 -4.85
C LEU A 85 -18.94 -4.82 -4.48
N GLU A 86 -19.38 -4.92 -3.22
CA GLU A 86 -20.08 -6.12 -2.73
C GLU A 86 -21.59 -5.94 -2.67
N ASN A 87 -22.07 -4.87 -2.04
CA ASN A 87 -23.48 -4.79 -1.64
C ASN A 87 -24.23 -3.53 -2.08
N ALA A 88 -23.54 -2.49 -2.54
CA ALA A 88 -24.17 -1.20 -2.77
C ALA A 88 -23.88 -0.65 -4.17
N ARG A 89 -24.54 0.43 -4.51
CA ARG A 89 -24.21 1.21 -5.71
C ARG A 89 -23.44 2.45 -5.32
N LEU A 90 -22.44 2.78 -6.11
CA LEU A 90 -21.63 3.96 -5.93
C LEU A 90 -21.73 4.86 -7.15
N ARG A 91 -21.91 6.16 -6.91
CA ARG A 91 -22.00 7.18 -7.95
C ARG A 91 -20.90 8.22 -7.81
N VAL A 92 -20.57 8.82 -8.93
CA VAL A 92 -19.74 10.02 -8.93
C VAL A 92 -20.44 11.12 -8.11
N GLY A 93 -19.71 11.67 -7.14
CA GLY A 93 -20.24 12.65 -6.21
C GLY A 93 -20.56 12.12 -4.82
N ASP A 94 -20.66 10.80 -4.65
CA ASP A 94 -20.84 10.18 -3.33
C ASP A 94 -19.59 10.41 -2.47
N THR A 95 -19.77 10.38 -1.15
CA THR A 95 -18.66 10.41 -0.20
C THR A 95 -18.37 9.00 0.28
N ILE A 96 -17.12 8.62 0.22
CA ILE A 96 -16.65 7.32 0.72
C ILE A 96 -15.67 7.52 1.86
N HIS A 97 -15.58 6.52 2.71
CA HIS A 97 -14.62 6.41 3.79
C HIS A 97 -13.85 5.10 3.59
N ILE A 98 -12.57 5.20 3.34
CA ILE A 98 -11.67 4.06 3.23
C ILE A 98 -11.02 3.86 4.59
N ARG A 99 -11.20 2.67 5.15
CA ARG A 99 -10.64 2.30 6.44
C ARG A 99 -9.93 0.97 6.37
N GLY A 100 -8.67 0.99 6.71
CA GLY A 100 -7.82 -0.17 6.82
C GLY A 100 -7.04 -0.21 8.13
N HIS A 101 -5.97 -0.97 8.15
CA HIS A 101 -5.08 -1.05 9.31
C HIS A 101 -4.28 0.24 9.52
N THR A 102 -3.86 0.86 8.44
CA THR A 102 -3.04 2.08 8.43
C THR A 102 -3.64 3.20 7.59
N SER A 103 -4.74 2.95 6.91
CA SER A 103 -5.47 3.89 6.07
C SER A 103 -6.78 4.24 6.75
N ASP A 104 -7.05 5.52 6.96
CA ASP A 104 -8.32 6.00 7.50
C ASP A 104 -8.57 7.42 6.99
N PHE A 105 -9.30 7.51 5.87
CA PHE A 105 -9.61 8.80 5.27
C PHE A 105 -10.95 8.81 4.55
N LYS A 106 -11.53 9.98 4.48
CA LYS A 106 -12.78 10.24 3.75
C LYS A 106 -12.49 11.07 2.52
N GLN A 107 -13.13 10.70 1.42
CA GLN A 107 -13.05 11.49 0.20
C GLN A 107 -14.34 11.44 -0.58
N ARG A 108 -14.54 12.44 -1.42
CA ARG A 108 -15.57 12.43 -2.43
C ARG A 108 -15.09 11.69 -3.67
N VAL A 109 -15.98 10.97 -4.29
CA VAL A 109 -15.74 10.26 -5.55
C VAL A 109 -15.80 11.26 -6.70
N ASP A 110 -14.64 11.59 -7.24
CA ASP A 110 -14.53 12.55 -8.36
C ASP A 110 -14.71 11.83 -9.72
N SER A 111 -14.24 10.59 -9.82
CA SER A 111 -14.34 9.80 -11.04
C SER A 111 -14.34 8.30 -10.75
N LEU A 112 -15.10 7.56 -11.53
CA LEU A 112 -15.15 6.10 -11.49
C LEU A 112 -14.76 5.55 -12.86
N GLN A 113 -13.99 4.48 -12.88
CA GLN A 113 -13.59 3.81 -14.10
C GLN A 113 -13.80 2.30 -13.99
N VAL A 114 -14.47 1.72 -14.97
CA VAL A 114 -14.62 0.26 -15.12
C VAL A 114 -13.96 -0.12 -16.44
N ASN A 115 -13.02 -1.04 -16.41
CA ASN A 115 -12.28 -1.45 -17.60
C ASN A 115 -11.70 -0.28 -18.42
N HIS A 116 -11.14 0.72 -17.74
CA HIS A 116 -10.60 1.96 -18.32
C HIS A 116 -11.64 2.89 -18.96
N ALA A 117 -12.93 2.59 -18.86
CA ALA A 117 -14.00 3.47 -19.28
C ALA A 117 -14.51 4.28 -18.10
N ALA A 118 -14.67 5.58 -18.28
CA ALA A 118 -15.25 6.45 -17.26
C ALA A 118 -16.74 6.16 -17.15
N VAL A 119 -17.21 5.88 -15.93
CA VAL A 119 -18.61 5.59 -15.62
C VAL A 119 -19.12 6.53 -14.52
N GLN A 120 -20.40 6.80 -14.50
CA GLN A 120 -21.01 7.65 -13.48
C GLN A 120 -21.57 6.86 -12.29
N GLU A 121 -21.88 5.60 -12.51
CA GLU A 121 -22.42 4.70 -11.49
C GLU A 121 -21.85 3.30 -11.66
N VAL A 122 -21.60 2.64 -10.54
CA VAL A 122 -21.10 1.26 -10.48
C VAL A 122 -22.04 0.44 -9.62
N GLY A 123 -22.34 -0.78 -10.07
CA GLY A 123 -23.22 -1.71 -9.39
C GLY A 123 -22.51 -2.73 -8.50
N PRO A 124 -23.26 -3.48 -7.70
CA PRO A 124 -22.69 -4.55 -6.89
C PRO A 124 -22.14 -5.66 -7.78
N GLY A 125 -20.94 -6.15 -7.42
CA GLY A 125 -20.21 -7.18 -8.16
C GLY A 125 -19.22 -6.65 -9.18
N ASP A 126 -19.21 -5.35 -9.45
CA ASP A 126 -18.28 -4.74 -10.38
C ASP A 126 -16.97 -4.35 -9.69
N ASP A 127 -15.86 -4.52 -10.43
CA ASP A 127 -14.54 -4.01 -10.05
C ASP A 127 -14.34 -2.64 -10.73
N PHE A 128 -14.03 -1.62 -9.96
CA PHE A 128 -13.82 -0.29 -10.49
C PHE A 128 -12.57 0.39 -9.94
N GLY A 129 -11.96 1.23 -10.76
CA GLY A 129 -10.86 2.10 -10.39
C GLY A 129 -11.38 3.45 -9.87
N LEU A 130 -10.86 3.86 -8.74
CA LEU A 130 -11.17 5.12 -8.09
C LEU A 130 -9.89 5.91 -7.83
N LYS A 131 -9.85 7.17 -8.26
CA LYS A 131 -8.74 8.04 -7.89
C LYS A 131 -8.85 8.42 -6.42
N VAL A 132 -7.78 8.13 -5.65
CA VAL A 132 -7.71 8.42 -4.22
C VAL A 132 -6.68 9.50 -3.92
N ARG A 133 -6.94 10.28 -2.88
CA ARG A 133 -6.03 11.37 -2.46
C ARG A 133 -4.92 10.88 -1.56
N GLU A 134 -5.20 9.84 -0.81
CA GLU A 134 -4.27 9.22 0.12
C GLU A 134 -4.00 7.77 -0.28
N HIS A 135 -2.94 7.22 0.27
CA HIS A 135 -2.54 5.85 -0.01
C HIS A 135 -3.54 4.85 0.58
N ALA A 136 -4.29 4.18 -0.27
CA ALA A 136 -5.09 3.02 0.11
C ALA A 136 -4.25 1.75 0.01
N ARG A 137 -4.58 0.75 0.80
CA ARG A 137 -3.92 -0.56 0.77
C ARG A 137 -4.90 -1.64 0.34
N GLU A 138 -4.36 -2.73 -0.13
CA GLU A 138 -5.14 -3.93 -0.39
C GLU A 138 -5.80 -4.42 0.90
N HIS A 139 -7.04 -4.88 0.79
CA HIS A 139 -7.90 -5.30 1.89
C HIS A 139 -8.47 -4.18 2.77
N ASP A 140 -8.22 -2.91 2.43
CA ASP A 140 -8.93 -1.81 3.09
C ASP A 140 -10.43 -1.88 2.78
N VAL A 141 -11.24 -1.61 3.77
CA VAL A 141 -12.70 -1.65 3.62
C VAL A 141 -13.22 -0.27 3.23
N VAL A 142 -14.09 -0.25 2.26
CA VAL A 142 -14.71 0.97 1.76
C VAL A 142 -16.14 1.07 2.27
N TYR A 143 -16.45 2.21 2.85
CA TYR A 143 -17.78 2.56 3.37
C TYR A 143 -18.35 3.73 2.59
N LYS A 144 -19.65 3.70 2.34
CA LYS A 144 -20.38 4.85 1.80
C LYS A 144 -20.89 5.70 2.95
N VAL A 145 -20.51 6.97 2.94
CA VAL A 145 -20.99 7.96 3.90
C VAL A 145 -22.09 8.76 3.23
N SER A 146 -23.27 8.67 3.77
CA SER A 146 -24.45 9.40 3.26
C SER A 146 -24.55 10.78 3.89
#